data_092fdfb46f14666c2ec15f12dff51026
#
_entry.id   092fdfb46f14666c2ec15f12dff51026
#
_cell.length_a   1.000
_cell.length_b   1.000
_cell.length_c   1.000
_cell.angle_alpha   90.00
_cell.angle_beta   90.00
_cell.angle_gamma   90.00
#
_symmetry.space_group_name_H-M   'P 1'
#
loop_
_entity.id
_entity.type
_entity.pdbx_description
1 polymer ?
#
loop_
_entity_poly.entity_id
_entity_poly.type
_entity_poly.pdbx_seq_one_letter_code
_entity_poly.pdbx_strand_id
1 'polypeptide(L)'
;MILSSEREVAKAAFLKTHGFGDVRRESLGGDASTRSYERLHRAKNADEDGSSFIFMDQPPSVETAPCPPGATPEERAALGYNALARLAAGRVDAFVACAGWLNAQGLSAPKVLAANPAIGLAVLEDLGDDLYARLIETGIDEAPLYDAAIDGLLALHAAPTPDVLSFGGSTWPLLTYDDLALKTAHDIFIEWQPKFRDLTFDEAALAEWEAIWAPIRNTGEAGATVFCHRDYHAENLIWLPERQGAARVGLLDFQDAVLAHPAWDLSMLLHDARRTVSPERETASLERYLAARPELDRTAFLADYHALGALNIIRILGIFARLVTRDGKPRYADFIPRLWVYLEVCFADPALADLKAWFDQYVPAEARR
;
A
#
# COMPACT_ATOMS: atom_id res chain seq x y z
N MET A 1 -2.94 -27.57 -16.75
CA MET A 1 -4.27 -28.16 -16.45
C MET A 1 -4.27 -28.97 -15.14
N ILE A 2 -3.31 -29.86 -14.89
CA ILE A 2 -3.25 -30.72 -13.69
C ILE A 2 -3.11 -29.90 -12.40
N LEU A 3 -2.22 -28.89 -12.36
CA LEU A 3 -2.02 -27.99 -11.20
C LEU A 3 -3.27 -27.18 -10.81
N SER A 4 -4.10 -26.79 -11.78
CA SER A 4 -5.35 -26.08 -11.53
C SER A 4 -6.40 -26.98 -10.83
N SER A 5 -6.45 -28.27 -11.18
CA SER A 5 -7.37 -29.25 -10.59
C SER A 5 -7.01 -29.55 -9.12
N GLU A 6 -5.71 -29.70 -8.81
CA GLU A 6 -5.25 -29.95 -7.44
C GLU A 6 -5.51 -28.74 -6.53
N ARG A 7 -5.35 -27.51 -7.06
CA ARG A 7 -5.62 -26.29 -6.32
C ARG A 7 -7.10 -26.16 -5.96
N GLU A 8 -8.01 -26.43 -6.90
CA GLU A 8 -9.46 -26.43 -6.62
C GLU A 8 -9.86 -27.51 -5.61
N VAL A 9 -9.24 -28.67 -5.63
CA VAL A 9 -9.45 -29.71 -4.60
C VAL A 9 -9.01 -29.20 -3.22
N ALA A 10 -7.86 -28.56 -3.13
CA ALA A 10 -7.36 -27.99 -1.87
C ALA A 10 -8.28 -26.87 -1.35
N LYS A 11 -8.76 -25.98 -2.23
CA LYS A 11 -9.75 -24.94 -1.91
C LYS A 11 -11.04 -25.52 -1.35
N ALA A 12 -11.60 -26.51 -2.05
CA ALA A 12 -12.85 -27.17 -1.63
C ALA A 12 -12.69 -27.89 -0.28
N ALA A 13 -11.56 -28.59 -0.06
CA ALA A 13 -11.26 -29.24 1.20
C ALA A 13 -11.12 -28.23 2.35
N PHE A 14 -10.41 -27.12 2.12
CA PHE A 14 -10.23 -26.06 3.10
C PHE A 14 -11.60 -25.45 3.48
N LEU A 15 -12.42 -25.05 2.50
CA LEU A 15 -13.74 -24.49 2.74
C LEU A 15 -14.64 -25.47 3.51
N LYS A 16 -14.66 -26.74 3.13
CA LYS A 16 -15.45 -27.77 3.82
C LYS A 16 -15.02 -27.94 5.27
N THR A 17 -13.72 -27.99 5.53
CA THR A 17 -13.16 -28.14 6.89
C THR A 17 -13.55 -27.01 7.83
N HIS A 18 -13.74 -25.81 7.30
CA HIS A 18 -14.06 -24.62 8.09
C HIS A 18 -15.54 -24.20 8.02
N GLY A 19 -16.44 -25.08 7.55
CA GLY A 19 -17.87 -24.83 7.55
C GLY A 19 -18.39 -23.96 6.41
N PHE A 20 -17.63 -23.88 5.31
CA PHE A 20 -17.96 -23.15 4.08
C PHE A 20 -18.12 -24.09 2.88
N GLY A 21 -18.43 -25.37 3.09
CA GLY A 21 -18.55 -26.37 2.00
C GLY A 21 -19.74 -26.16 1.07
N ASP A 22 -20.85 -25.64 1.62
CA ASP A 22 -22.13 -25.52 0.91
C ASP A 22 -22.50 -24.09 0.53
N VAL A 23 -21.50 -23.21 0.40
CA VAL A 23 -21.70 -21.81 0.04
C VAL A 23 -21.67 -21.60 -1.48
N ARG A 24 -22.48 -20.67 -2.00
CA ARG A 24 -22.33 -20.19 -3.37
C ARG A 24 -21.06 -19.33 -3.46
N ARG A 25 -20.21 -19.62 -4.42
CA ARG A 25 -18.97 -18.88 -4.68
C ARG A 25 -19.16 -17.95 -5.88
N GLU A 26 -18.70 -16.71 -5.75
CA GLU A 26 -18.76 -15.67 -6.78
C GLU A 26 -17.39 -15.03 -6.92
N SER A 27 -16.78 -15.10 -8.11
CA SER A 27 -15.48 -14.49 -8.37
C SER A 27 -15.58 -12.96 -8.32
N LEU A 28 -14.69 -12.32 -7.57
CA LEU A 28 -14.61 -10.85 -7.49
C LEU A 28 -13.65 -10.25 -8.54
N GLY A 29 -13.15 -11.08 -9.47
CA GLY A 29 -12.13 -10.69 -10.41
C GLY A 29 -10.74 -10.66 -9.77
N GLY A 30 -9.72 -10.47 -10.60
CA GLY A 30 -8.33 -10.34 -10.17
C GLY A 30 -7.77 -9.00 -10.62
N ASP A 31 -6.90 -8.41 -9.80
CA ASP A 31 -6.08 -7.25 -10.19
C ASP A 31 -4.67 -7.70 -10.63
N ALA A 32 -3.71 -6.81 -10.58
CA ALA A 32 -2.31 -7.04 -10.96
C ALA A 32 -1.58 -8.12 -10.15
N SER A 33 -2.18 -8.56 -9.04
CA SER A 33 -1.66 -9.56 -8.09
C SER A 33 -1.90 -11.00 -8.55
N THR A 34 -1.08 -11.94 -8.07
CA THR A 34 -1.32 -13.40 -8.17
C THR A 34 -2.44 -13.88 -7.24
N ARG A 35 -2.94 -13.00 -6.39
CA ARG A 35 -4.01 -13.22 -5.44
C ARG A 35 -5.36 -13.14 -6.13
N SER A 36 -6.26 -14.08 -5.82
CA SER A 36 -7.65 -14.06 -6.27
C SER A 36 -8.60 -14.06 -5.09
N TYR A 37 -9.78 -13.48 -5.32
CA TYR A 37 -10.82 -13.38 -4.31
C TYR A 37 -12.15 -13.90 -4.83
N GLU A 38 -12.89 -14.56 -3.95
CA GLU A 38 -14.26 -14.98 -4.20
C GLU A 38 -15.14 -14.55 -3.02
N ARG A 39 -16.36 -14.07 -3.32
CA ARG A 39 -17.37 -13.85 -2.30
C ARG A 39 -18.14 -15.15 -2.06
N LEU A 40 -18.19 -15.56 -0.82
CA LEU A 40 -18.92 -16.74 -0.36
C LEU A 40 -20.28 -16.30 0.16
N HIS A 41 -21.35 -16.80 -0.41
CA HIS A 41 -22.72 -16.50 0.03
C HIS A 41 -23.29 -17.70 0.76
N ARG A 42 -23.60 -17.54 2.04
CA ARG A 42 -24.35 -18.54 2.81
C ARG A 42 -25.81 -18.50 2.41
N ALA A 43 -26.44 -19.66 2.21
CA ALA A 43 -27.87 -19.73 1.91
C ALA A 43 -28.69 -19.09 3.05
N LYS A 44 -29.73 -18.32 2.70
CA LYS A 44 -30.67 -17.79 3.69
C LYS A 44 -31.48 -18.98 4.23
N ASN A 45 -31.24 -19.36 5.48
CA ASN A 45 -32.15 -20.20 6.25
C ASN A 45 -33.07 -19.28 7.07
N ALA A 46 -34.20 -19.80 7.56
CA ALA A 46 -35.26 -19.01 8.24
C ALA A 46 -34.76 -18.18 9.45
N ASP A 47 -33.55 -18.51 9.98
CA ASP A 47 -32.95 -17.90 11.17
C ASP A 47 -31.57 -17.22 10.87
N GLU A 48 -31.08 -17.20 9.63
CA GLU A 48 -29.77 -16.58 9.27
C GLU A 48 -29.99 -15.52 8.19
N ASP A 49 -29.58 -14.31 8.51
CA ASP A 49 -29.43 -13.22 7.57
C ASP A 49 -28.30 -13.59 6.57
N GLY A 50 -28.59 -13.70 5.27
CA GLY A 50 -27.70 -14.22 4.25
C GLY A 50 -26.33 -13.51 4.24
N SER A 51 -25.47 -13.92 5.17
CA SER A 51 -24.14 -13.34 5.38
C SER A 51 -23.19 -13.73 4.24
N SER A 52 -22.37 -12.78 3.82
CA SER A 52 -21.29 -13.01 2.87
C SER A 52 -19.94 -12.98 3.55
N PHE A 53 -18.96 -13.65 2.94
CA PHE A 53 -17.57 -13.72 3.39
C PHE A 53 -16.65 -13.60 2.18
N ILE A 54 -15.40 -13.26 2.39
CA ILE A 54 -14.39 -13.22 1.33
C ILE A 54 -13.45 -14.41 1.46
N PHE A 55 -13.33 -15.18 0.40
CA PHE A 55 -12.35 -16.25 0.29
C PHE A 55 -11.14 -15.72 -0.48
N MET A 56 -9.99 -15.72 0.16
CA MET A 56 -8.71 -15.31 -0.40
C MET A 56 -7.90 -16.55 -0.81
N ASP A 57 -7.47 -16.58 -2.05
CA ASP A 57 -6.57 -17.56 -2.63
C ASP A 57 -5.28 -16.87 -3.09
N GLN A 58 -4.20 -17.09 -2.37
CA GLN A 58 -2.86 -16.61 -2.65
C GLN A 58 -1.92 -17.81 -2.78
N PRO A 59 -1.74 -18.38 -3.98
CA PRO A 59 -0.83 -19.50 -4.16
C PRO A 59 0.58 -19.15 -3.68
N PRO A 60 1.24 -20.02 -2.89
CA PRO A 60 2.62 -19.80 -2.49
C PRO A 60 3.51 -19.62 -3.71
N SER A 61 4.32 -18.55 -3.72
CA SER A 61 5.32 -18.33 -4.77
C SER A 61 6.66 -18.90 -4.31
N VAL A 62 7.30 -19.68 -5.17
CA VAL A 62 8.64 -20.25 -4.95
C VAL A 62 9.74 -19.26 -5.36
N GLU A 63 9.39 -18.27 -6.21
CA GLU A 63 10.37 -17.39 -6.86
C GLU A 63 10.71 -16.13 -6.04
N THR A 64 9.97 -15.85 -4.98
CA THR A 64 10.14 -14.62 -4.21
C THR A 64 10.04 -14.89 -2.71
N ALA A 65 11.03 -14.44 -1.95
CA ALA A 65 11.05 -14.51 -0.50
C ALA A 65 10.87 -13.12 0.13
N PRO A 66 10.20 -13.01 1.29
CA PRO A 66 10.20 -11.78 2.07
C PRO A 66 11.59 -11.53 2.65
N CYS A 67 11.82 -10.29 3.11
CA CYS A 67 13.06 -9.94 3.82
C CYS A 67 13.12 -10.63 5.18
N PRO A 68 14.14 -11.45 5.47
CA PRO A 68 14.35 -11.95 6.84
C PRO A 68 14.74 -10.81 7.79
N PRO A 69 14.31 -10.84 9.06
CA PRO A 69 14.82 -9.91 10.05
C PRO A 69 16.35 -9.98 10.15
N GLY A 70 17.01 -8.82 10.17
CA GLY A 70 18.47 -8.72 10.28
C GLY A 70 19.26 -9.12 9.03
N ALA A 71 18.59 -9.36 7.87
CA ALA A 71 19.28 -9.65 6.62
C ALA A 71 20.14 -8.46 6.17
N THR A 72 21.40 -8.76 5.75
CA THR A 72 22.31 -7.76 5.21
C THR A 72 21.86 -7.25 3.85
N PRO A 73 22.38 -6.10 3.37
CA PRO A 73 22.10 -5.62 2.02
C PRO A 73 22.39 -6.65 0.92
N GLU A 74 23.49 -7.41 1.05
CA GLU A 74 23.90 -8.44 0.11
C GLU A 74 22.94 -9.63 0.11
N GLU A 75 22.49 -10.07 1.30
CA GLU A 75 21.49 -11.12 1.45
C GLU A 75 20.15 -10.70 0.86
N ARG A 76 19.73 -9.44 1.09
CA ARG A 76 18.51 -8.88 0.50
C ARG A 76 18.59 -8.80 -1.03
N ALA A 77 19.74 -8.39 -1.57
CA ALA A 77 19.96 -8.35 -3.02
C ALA A 77 19.89 -9.76 -3.63
N ALA A 78 20.44 -10.77 -2.96
CA ALA A 78 20.39 -12.15 -3.41
C ALA A 78 18.95 -12.72 -3.40
N LEU A 79 18.09 -12.28 -2.47
CA LEU A 79 16.67 -12.65 -2.38
C LEU A 79 15.78 -11.88 -3.39
N GLY A 80 16.26 -10.76 -3.92
CA GLY A 80 15.59 -9.96 -4.95
C GLY A 80 14.67 -8.86 -4.43
N TYR A 81 13.85 -8.34 -5.35
CA TYR A 81 13.09 -7.09 -5.15
C TYR A 81 12.21 -7.08 -3.90
N ASN A 82 11.51 -8.18 -3.59
CA ASN A 82 10.62 -8.21 -2.43
C ASN A 82 11.40 -8.04 -1.11
N ALA A 83 12.57 -8.64 -1.01
CA ALA A 83 13.43 -8.49 0.17
C ALA A 83 14.06 -7.09 0.23
N LEU A 84 14.55 -6.57 -0.90
CA LEU A 84 15.07 -5.21 -0.99
C LEU A 84 14.02 -4.18 -0.57
N ALA A 85 12.83 -4.28 -1.11
CA ALA A 85 11.71 -3.38 -0.85
C ALA A 85 10.92 -3.70 0.44
N ARG A 86 11.27 -4.77 1.18
CA ARG A 86 10.55 -5.23 2.39
C ARG A 86 9.06 -5.48 2.17
N LEU A 87 8.73 -6.19 1.07
CA LEU A 87 7.38 -6.64 0.79
C LEU A 87 7.12 -8.02 1.43
N ALA A 88 5.86 -8.30 1.72
CA ALA A 88 5.42 -9.60 2.27
C ALA A 88 5.54 -10.77 1.27
N ALA A 89 5.83 -10.50 0.01
CA ALA A 89 6.01 -11.54 -1.03
C ALA A 89 4.80 -12.48 -1.17
N GLY A 90 3.58 -11.96 -0.96
CA GLY A 90 2.35 -12.73 -1.05
C GLY A 90 2.10 -13.70 0.12
N ARG A 91 2.78 -13.53 1.25
CA ARG A 91 2.64 -14.38 2.43
C ARG A 91 1.31 -14.14 3.14
N VAL A 92 0.52 -15.20 3.32
CA VAL A 92 -0.77 -15.14 4.02
C VAL A 92 -0.61 -14.99 5.54
N ASP A 93 0.48 -15.46 6.11
CA ASP A 93 0.81 -15.21 7.52
C ASP A 93 1.03 -13.72 7.82
N ALA A 94 1.62 -12.95 6.89
CA ALA A 94 1.70 -11.49 6.99
C ALA A 94 0.29 -10.86 7.05
N PHE A 95 -0.59 -11.25 6.13
CA PHE A 95 -1.97 -10.77 6.11
C PHE A 95 -2.69 -11.08 7.43
N VAL A 96 -2.60 -12.33 7.91
CA VAL A 96 -3.27 -12.78 9.15
C VAL A 96 -2.75 -12.02 10.37
N ALA A 97 -1.44 -11.88 10.50
CA ALA A 97 -0.83 -11.17 11.62
C ALA A 97 -1.18 -9.68 11.63
N CYS A 98 -1.09 -9.01 10.46
CA CYS A 98 -1.46 -7.59 10.32
C CYS A 98 -2.95 -7.36 10.59
N ALA A 99 -3.86 -8.16 9.99
CA ALA A 99 -5.30 -8.04 10.22
C ALA A 99 -5.66 -8.18 11.69
N GLY A 100 -5.09 -9.18 12.38
CA GLY A 100 -5.33 -9.39 13.78
C GLY A 100 -4.84 -8.24 14.65
N TRP A 101 -3.66 -7.71 14.36
CA TRP A 101 -3.12 -6.56 15.08
C TRP A 101 -3.95 -5.30 14.85
N LEU A 102 -4.32 -4.98 13.61
CA LEU A 102 -5.16 -3.82 13.28
C LEU A 102 -6.51 -3.86 14.01
N ASN A 103 -7.18 -5.02 14.00
CA ASN A 103 -8.43 -5.21 14.75
C ASN A 103 -8.24 -5.05 16.27
N ALA A 104 -7.12 -5.50 16.83
CA ALA A 104 -6.81 -5.33 18.24
C ALA A 104 -6.57 -3.86 18.64
N GLN A 105 -6.17 -3.00 17.67
CA GLN A 105 -6.06 -1.55 17.86
C GLN A 105 -7.40 -0.81 17.66
N GLY A 106 -8.51 -1.52 17.42
CA GLY A 106 -9.81 -0.90 17.18
C GLY A 106 -10.01 -0.35 15.77
N LEU A 107 -9.13 -0.71 14.84
CA LEU A 107 -9.25 -0.42 13.42
C LEU A 107 -10.06 -1.52 12.72
N SER A 108 -10.49 -1.28 11.49
CA SER A 108 -11.32 -2.24 10.74
C SER A 108 -10.53 -2.88 9.60
N ALA A 109 -9.71 -3.89 9.90
CA ALA A 109 -9.26 -4.86 8.89
C ALA A 109 -10.29 -6.00 8.77
N PRO A 110 -10.43 -6.69 7.62
CA PRO A 110 -11.27 -7.88 7.53
C PRO A 110 -10.88 -8.91 8.59
N LYS A 111 -11.82 -9.32 9.45
CA LYS A 111 -11.55 -10.35 10.45
C LYS A 111 -11.20 -11.66 9.76
N VAL A 112 -10.16 -12.32 10.20
CA VAL A 112 -9.75 -13.63 9.70
C VAL A 112 -10.57 -14.70 10.42
N LEU A 113 -11.45 -15.37 9.69
CA LEU A 113 -12.35 -16.41 10.22
C LEU A 113 -11.72 -17.79 10.15
N ALA A 114 -10.93 -18.05 9.11
CA ALA A 114 -10.11 -19.23 8.94
C ALA A 114 -8.91 -18.90 8.08
N ALA A 115 -7.75 -19.51 8.35
CA ALA A 115 -6.58 -19.36 7.50
C ALA A 115 -5.71 -20.63 7.52
N ASN A 116 -5.05 -20.87 6.38
CA ASN A 116 -3.97 -21.84 6.25
C ASN A 116 -2.85 -21.18 5.44
N PRO A 117 -1.91 -20.50 6.10
CA PRO A 117 -0.82 -19.80 5.42
C PRO A 117 0.08 -20.73 4.59
N ALA A 118 0.25 -21.99 5.02
CA ALA A 118 1.10 -22.95 4.32
C ALA A 118 0.63 -23.26 2.90
N ILE A 119 -0.69 -23.23 2.69
CA ILE A 119 -1.28 -23.41 1.34
C ILE A 119 -1.86 -22.10 0.78
N GLY A 120 -1.71 -20.98 1.48
CA GLY A 120 -2.09 -19.65 1.00
C GLY A 120 -3.59 -19.43 0.89
N LEU A 121 -4.41 -19.94 1.80
CA LEU A 121 -5.86 -19.80 1.81
C LEU A 121 -6.35 -19.11 3.08
N ALA A 122 -7.35 -18.23 2.93
CA ALA A 122 -8.06 -17.66 4.09
C ALA A 122 -9.54 -17.37 3.77
N VAL A 123 -10.40 -17.42 4.80
CA VAL A 123 -11.75 -16.89 4.79
C VAL A 123 -11.79 -15.67 5.70
N LEU A 124 -12.32 -14.58 5.20
CA LEU A 124 -12.30 -13.26 5.79
C LEU A 124 -13.72 -12.71 5.95
N GLU A 125 -13.89 -11.78 6.86
CA GLU A 125 -15.06 -10.90 6.92
C GLU A 125 -15.22 -10.16 5.58
N ASP A 126 -16.46 -10.07 5.11
CA ASP A 126 -16.83 -9.23 3.97
C ASP A 126 -17.16 -7.83 4.50
N LEU A 127 -16.33 -6.85 4.19
CA LEU A 127 -16.54 -5.45 4.56
C LEU A 127 -17.47 -4.71 3.60
N GLY A 128 -17.99 -5.39 2.56
CA GLY A 128 -18.85 -4.80 1.54
C GLY A 128 -18.10 -4.20 0.37
N ASP A 129 -18.79 -3.36 -0.41
CA ASP A 129 -18.30 -2.83 -1.70
C ASP A 129 -18.14 -1.30 -1.71
N ASP A 130 -18.36 -0.63 -0.58
CA ASP A 130 -18.33 0.83 -0.45
C ASP A 130 -16.90 1.38 -0.40
N LEU A 131 -16.10 1.06 -1.44
CA LEU A 131 -14.77 1.63 -1.61
C LEU A 131 -14.87 3.15 -1.74
N TYR A 132 -13.98 3.88 -1.06
CA TYR A 132 -13.91 5.34 -1.14
C TYR A 132 -13.83 5.82 -2.60
N ALA A 133 -12.99 5.19 -3.40
CA ALA A 133 -12.86 5.53 -4.81
C ALA A 133 -14.21 5.45 -5.55
N ARG A 134 -14.96 4.37 -5.36
CA ARG A 134 -16.28 4.18 -6.00
C ARG A 134 -17.32 5.17 -5.50
N LEU A 135 -17.39 5.39 -4.17
CA LEU A 135 -18.35 6.33 -3.59
C LEU A 135 -18.16 7.74 -4.14
N ILE A 136 -16.90 8.20 -4.22
CA ILE A 136 -16.59 9.52 -4.74
C ILE A 136 -16.92 9.63 -6.24
N GLU A 137 -16.66 8.59 -7.03
CA GLU A 137 -17.05 8.54 -8.45
C GLU A 137 -18.56 8.63 -8.64
N THR A 138 -19.37 8.15 -7.69
CA THR A 138 -20.83 8.31 -7.73
C THR A 138 -21.31 9.68 -7.28
N GLY A 139 -20.43 10.59 -6.89
CA GLY A 139 -20.75 11.96 -6.50
C GLY A 139 -21.05 12.14 -5.01
N ILE A 140 -20.71 11.17 -4.17
CA ILE A 140 -20.77 11.34 -2.70
C ILE A 140 -19.72 12.38 -2.30
N ASP A 141 -20.09 13.26 -1.36
CA ASP A 141 -19.16 14.26 -0.80
C ASP A 141 -17.93 13.55 -0.21
N GLU A 142 -16.76 13.89 -0.73
CA GLU A 142 -15.50 13.29 -0.30
C GLU A 142 -15.02 13.79 1.07
N ALA A 143 -15.52 14.95 1.53
CA ALA A 143 -15.03 15.56 2.77
C ALA A 143 -15.18 14.64 3.98
N PRO A 144 -16.36 14.04 4.28
CA PRO A 144 -16.50 13.13 5.40
C PRO A 144 -15.64 11.85 5.27
N LEU A 145 -15.38 11.40 4.03
CA LEU A 145 -14.57 10.22 3.76
C LEU A 145 -13.10 10.49 4.08
N TYR A 146 -12.55 11.61 3.60
CA TYR A 146 -11.18 12.01 3.88
C TYR A 146 -10.98 12.34 5.36
N ASP A 147 -11.94 13.03 5.99
CA ASP A 147 -11.88 13.31 7.44
C ASP A 147 -11.80 12.01 8.25
N ALA A 148 -12.61 11.01 7.90
CA ALA A 148 -12.54 9.70 8.55
C ALA A 148 -11.23 8.96 8.23
N ALA A 149 -10.71 9.05 6.99
CA ALA A 149 -9.42 8.48 6.63
C ALA A 149 -8.28 9.08 7.45
N ILE A 150 -8.28 10.41 7.66
CA ILE A 150 -7.29 11.06 8.53
C ILE A 150 -7.45 10.61 10.00
N ASP A 151 -8.68 10.48 10.50
CA ASP A 151 -8.92 9.95 11.86
C ASP A 151 -8.44 8.49 11.98
N GLY A 152 -8.61 7.70 10.93
CA GLY A 152 -8.05 6.34 10.81
C GLY A 152 -6.52 6.33 10.89
N LEU A 153 -5.84 7.22 10.15
CA LEU A 153 -4.38 7.38 10.21
C LEU A 153 -3.91 7.84 11.59
N LEU A 154 -4.59 8.80 12.21
CA LEU A 154 -4.26 9.25 13.55
C LEU A 154 -4.32 8.11 14.57
N ALA A 155 -5.35 7.28 14.49
CA ALA A 155 -5.49 6.11 15.36
C ALA A 155 -4.39 5.05 15.05
N LEU A 156 -4.10 4.80 13.79
CA LEU A 156 -3.05 3.88 13.35
C LEU A 156 -1.67 4.34 13.82
N HIS A 157 -1.36 5.62 13.66
CA HIS A 157 -0.07 6.20 14.04
C HIS A 157 0.10 6.39 15.56
N ALA A 158 -0.99 6.38 16.32
CA ALA A 158 -0.95 6.38 17.78
C ALA A 158 -0.82 4.98 18.40
N ALA A 159 -1.05 3.94 17.60
CA ALA A 159 -0.98 2.56 18.07
C ALA A 159 0.47 2.14 18.36
N PRO A 160 0.70 1.27 19.37
CA PRO A 160 2.04 0.78 19.68
C PRO A 160 2.58 -0.05 18.49
N THR A 161 3.87 0.10 18.20
CA THR A 161 4.56 -0.59 17.10
C THR A 161 5.43 -1.72 17.64
N PRO A 162 4.93 -2.96 17.76
CA PRO A 162 5.74 -4.09 18.21
C PRO A 162 6.69 -4.55 17.07
N ASP A 163 7.84 -5.13 17.46
CA ASP A 163 8.78 -5.70 16.49
C ASP A 163 8.17 -6.86 15.67
N VAL A 164 7.21 -7.57 16.27
CA VAL A 164 6.55 -8.73 15.66
C VAL A 164 5.05 -8.66 15.90
N LEU A 165 4.30 -8.67 14.81
CA LEU A 165 2.85 -8.83 14.82
C LEU A 165 2.49 -10.29 15.02
N SER A 166 1.46 -10.60 15.83
CA SER A 166 1.06 -11.98 16.12
C SER A 166 -0.46 -12.09 16.21
N PHE A 167 -1.03 -13.05 15.48
CA PHE A 167 -2.45 -13.38 15.56
C PHE A 167 -2.73 -14.76 14.98
N GLY A 168 -3.65 -15.52 15.60
CA GLY A 168 -4.14 -16.80 15.07
C GLY A 168 -3.07 -17.84 14.76
N GLY A 169 -1.96 -17.82 15.49
CA GLY A 169 -0.79 -18.69 15.27
C GLY A 169 0.16 -18.20 14.16
N SER A 170 -0.17 -17.13 13.47
CA SER A 170 0.72 -16.45 12.52
C SER A 170 1.53 -15.37 13.22
N THR A 171 2.78 -15.19 12.78
CA THR A 171 3.67 -14.12 13.23
C THR A 171 4.29 -13.44 12.01
N TRP A 172 4.50 -12.11 12.09
CA TRP A 172 5.14 -11.35 11.04
C TRP A 172 6.01 -10.23 11.61
N PRO A 173 7.27 -10.10 11.21
CA PRO A 173 8.12 -9.00 11.67
C PRO A 173 7.64 -7.68 11.06
N LEU A 174 7.50 -6.64 11.89
CA LEU A 174 7.26 -5.28 11.43
C LEU A 174 8.62 -4.62 11.17
N LEU A 175 9.11 -4.74 9.93
CA LEU A 175 10.43 -4.24 9.56
C LEU A 175 10.39 -2.73 9.32
N THR A 176 11.49 -2.03 9.62
CA THR A 176 11.65 -0.60 9.30
C THR A 176 11.75 -0.38 7.79
N TYR A 177 11.12 0.63 7.25
CA TYR A 177 11.31 1.08 5.88
C TYR A 177 12.64 1.86 5.81
N ASP A 178 13.74 1.10 5.82
CA ASP A 178 15.11 1.59 5.97
C ASP A 178 15.68 2.23 4.69
N ASP A 179 16.90 2.79 4.79
CA ASP A 179 17.59 3.45 3.67
C ASP A 179 17.61 2.59 2.41
N LEU A 180 17.95 1.30 2.52
CA LEU A 180 18.00 0.41 1.35
C LEU A 180 16.62 0.17 0.72
N ALA A 181 15.56 0.06 1.51
CA ALA A 181 14.21 -0.11 0.99
C ALA A 181 13.69 1.19 0.35
N LEU A 182 13.99 2.35 0.95
CA LEU A 182 13.69 3.66 0.38
C LEU A 182 14.50 3.90 -0.91
N LYS A 183 15.80 3.50 -0.93
CA LYS A 183 16.61 3.54 -2.14
C LYS A 183 16.00 2.69 -3.25
N THR A 184 15.63 1.45 -2.94
CA THR A 184 14.96 0.55 -3.89
C THR A 184 13.66 1.16 -4.42
N ALA A 185 12.94 1.91 -3.57
CA ALA A 185 11.69 2.56 -3.95
C ALA A 185 11.89 3.65 -5.01
N HIS A 186 12.85 4.57 -4.84
CA HIS A 186 13.03 5.62 -5.84
C HIS A 186 13.87 5.18 -7.05
N ASP A 187 14.82 4.24 -6.89
CA ASP A 187 15.68 3.78 -8.00
C ASP A 187 14.90 3.03 -9.10
N ILE A 188 13.71 2.52 -8.80
CA ILE A 188 12.83 1.95 -9.82
C ILE A 188 12.49 2.98 -10.93
N PHE A 189 12.53 4.29 -10.63
CA PHE A 189 12.36 5.35 -11.60
C PHE A 189 13.50 5.35 -12.63
N ILE A 190 14.74 5.44 -12.17
CA ILE A 190 15.91 5.48 -13.05
C ILE A 190 16.14 4.16 -13.80
N GLU A 191 15.57 3.06 -13.30
CA GLU A 191 15.60 1.76 -13.98
C GLU A 191 14.59 1.68 -15.14
N TRP A 192 13.34 2.20 -14.95
CA TRP A 192 12.23 1.93 -15.86
C TRP A 192 11.79 3.12 -16.69
N GLN A 193 11.96 4.36 -16.25
CA GLN A 193 11.63 5.54 -17.05
C GLN A 193 12.46 5.65 -18.32
N PRO A 194 13.78 5.34 -18.34
CA PRO A 194 14.56 5.26 -19.57
C PRO A 194 13.95 4.33 -20.62
N LYS A 195 13.47 3.16 -20.20
CA LYS A 195 12.87 2.15 -21.08
C LYS A 195 11.47 2.57 -21.57
N PHE A 196 10.77 3.37 -20.77
CA PHE A 196 9.40 3.81 -21.08
C PHE A 196 9.36 5.09 -21.92
N ARG A 197 10.32 6.00 -21.71
CA ARG A 197 10.35 7.35 -22.31
C ARG A 197 11.59 7.64 -23.16
N ASP A 198 12.40 6.64 -23.46
CA ASP A 198 13.66 6.80 -24.22
C ASP A 198 14.59 7.85 -23.60
N LEU A 199 14.76 7.80 -22.27
CA LEU A 199 15.68 8.66 -21.52
C LEU A 199 17.02 7.98 -21.36
N THR A 200 18.07 8.80 -21.13
CA THR A 200 19.41 8.32 -20.80
C THR A 200 19.95 9.10 -19.61
N PHE A 201 20.41 8.39 -18.59
CA PHE A 201 21.11 8.97 -17.45
C PHE A 201 22.56 8.51 -17.48
N ASP A 202 23.48 9.47 -17.57
CA ASP A 202 24.91 9.19 -17.49
C ASP A 202 25.38 9.03 -16.04
N GLU A 203 26.67 8.73 -15.86
CA GLU A 203 27.25 8.55 -14.52
C GLU A 203 27.13 9.80 -13.65
N ALA A 204 27.18 11.00 -14.23
CA ALA A 204 27.01 12.25 -13.48
C ALA A 204 25.58 12.40 -12.98
N ALA A 205 24.58 12.17 -13.85
CA ALA A 205 23.17 12.18 -13.49
C ALA A 205 22.84 11.19 -12.36
N LEU A 206 23.43 9.98 -12.42
CA LEU A 206 23.22 8.96 -11.39
C LEU A 206 23.92 9.30 -10.06
N ALA A 207 25.10 9.92 -10.11
CA ALA A 207 25.78 10.39 -8.91
C ALA A 207 25.03 11.54 -8.23
N GLU A 208 24.51 12.50 -9.00
CA GLU A 208 23.66 13.59 -8.50
C GLU A 208 22.34 13.04 -7.90
N TRP A 209 21.70 12.07 -8.58
CA TRP A 209 20.51 11.37 -8.08
C TRP A 209 20.75 10.78 -6.68
N GLU A 210 21.83 10.03 -6.51
CA GLU A 210 22.17 9.43 -5.21
C GLU A 210 22.41 10.49 -4.14
N ALA A 211 23.14 11.56 -4.48
CA ALA A 211 23.46 12.65 -3.54
C ALA A 211 22.20 13.40 -3.07
N ILE A 212 21.23 13.63 -3.97
CA ILE A 212 19.98 14.33 -3.66
C ILE A 212 19.08 13.46 -2.78
N TRP A 213 18.99 12.15 -3.07
CA TRP A 213 18.08 11.27 -2.34
C TRP A 213 18.59 10.78 -0.99
N ALA A 214 19.91 10.73 -0.78
CA ALA A 214 20.50 10.25 0.47
C ALA A 214 19.96 10.99 1.72
N PRO A 215 19.92 12.34 1.80
CA PRO A 215 19.37 13.03 2.94
C PRO A 215 17.85 12.78 3.14
N ILE A 216 17.08 12.65 2.05
CA ILE A 216 15.65 12.35 2.12
C ILE A 216 15.41 10.96 2.67
N ARG A 217 16.20 9.96 2.24
CA ARG A 217 16.14 8.60 2.79
C ARG A 217 16.49 8.57 4.27
N ASN A 218 17.54 9.31 4.67
CA ASN A 218 17.91 9.40 6.08
C ASN A 218 16.79 9.99 6.94
N THR A 219 16.09 11.02 6.46
CA THR A 219 14.89 11.56 7.12
C THR A 219 13.79 10.50 7.22
N GLY A 220 13.52 9.78 6.13
CA GLY A 220 12.51 8.73 6.09
C GLY A 220 12.79 7.59 7.08
N GLU A 221 14.03 7.12 7.17
CA GLU A 221 14.43 6.07 8.11
C GLU A 221 14.47 6.56 9.56
N ALA A 222 15.05 7.73 9.82
CA ALA A 222 15.12 8.31 11.16
C ALA A 222 13.73 8.62 11.75
N GLY A 223 12.77 9.01 10.89
CA GLY A 223 11.38 9.26 11.27
C GLY A 223 10.48 8.02 11.20
N ALA A 224 11.01 6.82 10.99
CA ALA A 224 10.23 5.57 10.93
C ALA A 224 9.75 5.13 12.32
N THR A 225 8.64 5.71 12.77
CA THR A 225 8.14 5.59 14.16
C THR A 225 6.73 5.04 14.26
N VAL A 226 6.02 4.89 13.13
CA VAL A 226 4.61 4.44 13.13
C VAL A 226 4.41 3.20 12.28
N PHE A 227 3.37 2.42 12.58
CA PHE A 227 2.88 1.41 11.66
C PHE A 227 2.38 2.12 10.40
N CYS A 228 3.00 1.86 9.28
CA CYS A 228 2.66 2.40 7.98
C CYS A 228 1.96 1.32 7.15
N HIS A 229 0.76 1.63 6.69
CA HIS A 229 -0.03 0.77 5.81
C HIS A 229 0.64 0.58 4.44
N ARG A 230 1.33 1.64 3.98
CA ARG A 230 2.13 1.70 2.77
C ARG A 230 1.34 1.91 1.47
N ASP A 231 0.13 1.40 1.38
CA ASP A 231 -0.77 1.60 0.24
C ASP A 231 -2.13 2.16 0.70
N TYR A 232 -2.08 3.22 1.55
CA TYR A 232 -3.24 3.88 2.15
C TYR A 232 -3.87 4.89 1.19
N HIS A 233 -4.68 4.42 0.26
CA HIS A 233 -5.35 5.25 -0.75
C HIS A 233 -6.81 4.81 -0.98
N ALA A 234 -7.60 5.62 -1.68
CA ALA A 234 -9.06 5.46 -1.80
C ALA A 234 -9.54 4.10 -2.34
N GLU A 235 -8.73 3.38 -3.13
CA GLU A 235 -9.08 2.03 -3.61
C GLU A 235 -8.85 0.92 -2.56
N ASN A 236 -8.15 1.23 -1.47
CA ASN A 236 -7.88 0.30 -0.36
C ASN A 236 -8.63 0.66 0.92
N LEU A 237 -9.52 1.66 0.85
CA LEU A 237 -10.34 2.10 1.98
C LEU A 237 -11.82 1.81 1.69
N ILE A 238 -12.50 1.18 2.67
CA ILE A 238 -13.94 0.90 2.64
C ILE A 238 -14.65 1.78 3.65
N TRP A 239 -15.76 2.39 3.25
CA TRP A 239 -16.61 3.17 4.12
C TRP A 239 -17.55 2.27 4.92
N LEU A 240 -17.48 2.34 6.25
CA LEU A 240 -18.25 1.55 7.20
C LEU A 240 -19.06 2.49 8.11
N PRO A 241 -20.13 3.11 7.61
CA PRO A 241 -20.85 4.17 8.32
C PRO A 241 -21.47 3.72 9.64
N GLU A 242 -21.82 2.44 9.78
CA GLU A 242 -22.35 1.84 11.02
C GLU A 242 -21.32 1.70 12.13
N ARG A 243 -20.01 1.72 11.81
CA ARG A 243 -18.96 1.67 12.81
C ARG A 243 -18.70 3.07 13.37
N GLN A 244 -17.92 3.17 14.46
CA GLN A 244 -17.66 4.44 15.13
C GLN A 244 -16.17 4.78 15.13
N GLY A 245 -15.86 6.09 15.15
CA GLY A 245 -14.49 6.60 15.21
C GLY A 245 -13.63 6.09 14.06
N ALA A 246 -12.39 5.72 14.33
CA ALA A 246 -11.44 5.19 13.35
C ALA A 246 -11.89 3.86 12.70
N ALA A 247 -12.75 3.10 13.38
CA ALA A 247 -13.30 1.86 12.83
C ALA A 247 -14.25 2.07 11.64
N ARG A 248 -14.68 3.31 11.34
CA ARG A 248 -15.47 3.65 10.15
C ARG A 248 -14.70 3.47 8.84
N VAL A 249 -13.38 3.28 8.92
CA VAL A 249 -12.52 3.06 7.77
C VAL A 249 -12.09 1.60 7.73
N GLY A 250 -12.61 0.85 6.78
CA GLY A 250 -12.17 -0.51 6.47
C GLY A 250 -10.85 -0.45 5.70
N LEU A 251 -9.87 -1.21 6.16
CA LEU A 251 -8.52 -1.23 5.59
C LEU A 251 -8.32 -2.50 4.78
N LEU A 252 -7.87 -2.37 3.54
CA LEU A 252 -7.51 -3.47 2.63
C LEU A 252 -6.04 -3.35 2.22
N ASP A 253 -5.44 -4.45 1.81
CA ASP A 253 -4.08 -4.52 1.20
C ASP A 253 -2.94 -4.04 2.12
N PHE A 254 -3.03 -4.31 3.40
CA PHE A 254 -2.13 -3.87 4.48
C PHE A 254 -0.97 -4.84 4.77
N GLN A 255 -0.85 -5.98 4.10
CA GLN A 255 0.13 -7.02 4.44
C GLN A 255 1.59 -6.61 4.16
N ASP A 256 1.81 -5.59 3.36
CA ASP A 256 3.13 -5.03 3.07
C ASP A 256 3.53 -3.91 4.05
N ALA A 257 2.81 -3.82 5.18
CA ALA A 257 3.06 -2.83 6.23
C ALA A 257 4.49 -2.90 6.77
N VAL A 258 5.00 -1.73 7.13
CA VAL A 258 6.34 -1.52 7.68
C VAL A 258 6.29 -0.47 8.80
N LEU A 259 7.35 -0.37 9.57
CA LEU A 259 7.59 0.80 10.41
C LEU A 259 8.15 1.90 9.50
N ALA A 260 7.46 3.04 9.39
CA ALA A 260 7.88 4.13 8.51
C ALA A 260 7.57 5.52 9.11
N HIS A 261 7.99 6.57 8.40
CA HIS A 261 7.66 7.95 8.71
C HIS A 261 6.16 8.21 8.49
N PRO A 262 5.45 8.90 9.41
CA PRO A 262 4.00 9.12 9.31
C PRO A 262 3.57 9.90 8.05
N ALA A 263 4.46 10.69 7.45
CA ALA A 263 4.19 11.38 6.19
C ALA A 263 3.93 10.44 5.01
N TRP A 264 4.39 9.17 5.08
CA TRP A 264 4.25 8.23 3.96
C TRP A 264 2.78 7.93 3.62
N ASP A 265 1.99 7.48 4.59
CA ASP A 265 0.58 7.15 4.36
C ASP A 265 -0.28 8.38 4.08
N LEU A 266 0.07 9.54 4.65
CA LEU A 266 -0.55 10.82 4.30
C LEU A 266 -0.34 11.16 2.82
N SER A 267 0.90 11.02 2.32
CA SER A 267 1.19 11.29 0.91
C SER A 267 0.52 10.27 -0.02
N MET A 268 0.41 9.00 0.40
CA MET A 268 -0.31 7.98 -0.36
C MET A 268 -1.79 8.32 -0.51
N LEU A 269 -2.42 8.85 0.54
CA LEU A 269 -3.82 9.26 0.53
C LEU A 269 -4.04 10.53 -0.31
N LEU A 270 -3.18 11.52 -0.14
CA LEU A 270 -3.40 12.88 -0.67
C LEU A 270 -2.78 13.08 -2.07
N HIS A 271 -1.79 12.28 -2.46
CA HIS A 271 -1.24 12.22 -3.81
C HIS A 271 -1.66 10.92 -4.53
N ASP A 272 -2.95 10.57 -4.43
CA ASP A 272 -3.48 9.33 -5.03
C ASP A 272 -3.28 9.31 -6.55
N ALA A 273 -2.52 8.34 -7.03
CA ALA A 273 -2.20 8.20 -8.45
C ALA A 273 -3.44 8.01 -9.34
N ARG A 274 -4.52 7.45 -8.80
CA ARG A 274 -5.71 7.04 -9.55
C ARG A 274 -6.80 8.09 -9.59
N ARG A 275 -6.77 9.07 -8.66
CA ARG A 275 -7.76 10.13 -8.56
C ARG A 275 -7.13 11.47 -8.19
N THR A 276 -7.77 12.55 -8.59
CA THR A 276 -7.33 13.89 -8.21
C THR A 276 -7.87 14.24 -6.83
N VAL A 277 -6.97 14.57 -5.91
CA VAL A 277 -7.29 15.22 -4.64
C VAL A 277 -7.09 16.72 -4.84
N SER A 278 -8.08 17.53 -4.49
CA SER A 278 -7.95 18.98 -4.66
C SER A 278 -6.98 19.59 -3.65
N PRO A 279 -6.31 20.72 -4.00
CA PRO A 279 -5.43 21.42 -3.05
C PRO A 279 -6.13 21.81 -1.75
N GLU A 280 -7.42 22.15 -1.82
CA GLU A 280 -8.24 22.50 -0.65
C GLU A 280 -8.44 21.26 0.25
N ARG A 281 -8.68 20.08 -0.35
CA ARG A 281 -8.84 18.82 0.38
C ARG A 281 -7.52 18.38 1.00
N GLU A 282 -6.42 18.46 0.26
CA GLU A 282 -5.08 18.19 0.78
C GLU A 282 -4.77 19.09 1.98
N THR A 283 -4.94 20.39 1.85
CA THR A 283 -4.73 21.37 2.92
C THR A 283 -5.58 21.04 4.15
N ALA A 284 -6.89 20.83 3.98
CA ALA A 284 -7.79 20.52 5.09
C ALA A 284 -7.40 19.23 5.81
N SER A 285 -6.97 18.22 5.07
CA SER A 285 -6.52 16.93 5.62
C SER A 285 -5.23 17.07 6.42
N LEU A 286 -4.24 17.81 5.90
CA LEU A 286 -2.98 18.09 6.61
C LEU A 286 -3.22 18.90 7.87
N GLU A 287 -4.08 19.94 7.81
CA GLU A 287 -4.47 20.73 8.98
C GLU A 287 -5.12 19.86 10.06
N ARG A 288 -6.07 18.98 9.66
CA ARG A 288 -6.72 18.04 10.59
C ARG A 288 -5.70 17.12 11.28
N TYR A 289 -4.76 16.56 10.51
CA TYR A 289 -3.73 15.67 11.04
C TYR A 289 -2.80 16.41 12.02
N LEU A 290 -2.28 17.56 11.63
CA LEU A 290 -1.35 18.35 12.43
C LEU A 290 -2.02 18.97 13.68
N ALA A 291 -3.29 19.37 13.60
CA ALA A 291 -4.03 19.86 14.76
C ALA A 291 -4.19 18.77 15.85
N ALA A 292 -4.27 17.50 15.45
CA ALA A 292 -4.34 16.38 16.39
C ALA A 292 -2.95 15.92 16.90
N ARG A 293 -1.86 16.44 16.35
CA ARG A 293 -0.47 16.06 16.65
C ARG A 293 0.36 17.31 17.03
N PRO A 294 -0.01 18.03 18.13
CA PRO A 294 0.63 19.30 18.50
C PRO A 294 2.10 19.16 18.91
N GLU A 295 2.59 17.94 19.13
CA GLU A 295 4.00 17.64 19.40
C GLU A 295 4.88 17.71 18.15
N LEU A 296 4.32 17.65 16.95
CA LEU A 296 5.06 17.75 15.70
C LEU A 296 5.41 19.22 15.39
N ASP A 297 6.67 19.46 15.03
CA ASP A 297 7.02 20.72 14.38
C ASP A 297 6.37 20.79 13.01
N ARG A 298 5.41 21.69 12.84
CA ARG A 298 4.62 21.82 11.62
C ARG A 298 5.48 22.06 10.38
N THR A 299 6.47 22.94 10.48
CA THR A 299 7.30 23.30 9.32
C THR A 299 8.18 22.15 8.91
N ALA A 300 8.83 21.49 9.87
CA ALA A 300 9.64 20.31 9.60
C ALA A 300 8.78 19.16 9.03
N PHE A 301 7.62 18.88 9.61
CA PHE A 301 6.74 17.81 9.15
C PHE A 301 6.22 18.04 7.72
N LEU A 302 5.89 19.28 7.34
CA LEU A 302 5.46 19.58 5.97
C LEU A 302 6.62 19.42 4.96
N ALA A 303 7.85 19.79 5.33
CA ALA A 303 9.03 19.54 4.49
C ALA A 303 9.24 18.03 4.31
N ASP A 304 9.13 17.23 5.37
CA ASP A 304 9.20 15.76 5.30
C ASP A 304 8.07 15.16 4.46
N TYR A 305 6.85 15.71 4.57
CA TYR A 305 5.70 15.32 3.77
C TYR A 305 5.95 15.53 2.28
N HIS A 306 6.47 16.69 1.87
CA HIS A 306 6.80 16.95 0.47
C HIS A 306 7.96 16.08 -0.02
N ALA A 307 9.00 15.90 0.80
CA ALA A 307 10.18 15.11 0.42
C ALA A 307 9.86 13.63 0.26
N LEU A 308 9.17 13.03 1.23
CA LEU A 308 8.76 11.62 1.19
C LEU A 308 7.60 11.39 0.21
N GLY A 309 6.73 12.40 0.04
CA GLY A 309 5.71 12.42 -1.01
C GLY A 309 6.34 12.38 -2.40
N ALA A 310 7.36 13.18 -2.66
CA ALA A 310 8.11 13.15 -3.92
C ALA A 310 8.77 11.77 -4.14
N LEU A 311 9.38 11.18 -3.10
CA LEU A 311 9.96 9.84 -3.17
C LEU A 311 8.90 8.80 -3.56
N ASN A 312 7.74 8.83 -2.92
CA ASN A 312 6.65 7.91 -3.21
C ASN A 312 6.06 8.09 -4.62
N ILE A 313 5.86 9.33 -5.06
CA ILE A 313 5.41 9.62 -6.43
C ILE A 313 6.39 9.05 -7.46
N ILE A 314 7.69 9.25 -7.25
CA ILE A 314 8.75 8.75 -8.13
C ILE A 314 8.77 7.22 -8.15
N ARG A 315 8.58 6.57 -7.00
CA ARG A 315 8.37 5.12 -6.89
C ARG A 315 7.21 4.67 -7.79
N ILE A 316 6.06 5.33 -7.68
CA ILE A 316 4.86 4.95 -8.45
C ILE A 316 5.08 5.19 -9.95
N LEU A 317 5.72 6.28 -10.34
CA LEU A 317 6.11 6.56 -11.74
C LEU A 317 6.99 5.43 -12.31
N GLY A 318 7.96 4.94 -11.55
CA GLY A 318 8.79 3.80 -11.93
C GLY A 318 8.02 2.49 -12.01
N ILE A 319 7.13 2.22 -11.04
CA ILE A 319 6.25 1.04 -11.04
C ILE A 319 5.33 1.06 -12.27
N PHE A 320 4.69 2.19 -12.58
CA PHE A 320 3.79 2.28 -13.73
C PHE A 320 4.54 2.15 -15.06
N ALA A 321 5.73 2.74 -15.18
CA ALA A 321 6.61 2.53 -16.33
C ALA A 321 6.93 1.03 -16.51
N ARG A 322 7.25 0.31 -15.43
CA ARG A 322 7.49 -1.15 -15.44
C ARG A 322 6.25 -1.93 -15.86
N LEU A 323 5.07 -1.61 -15.28
CA LEU A 323 3.81 -2.30 -15.60
C LEU A 323 3.43 -2.12 -17.07
N VAL A 324 3.65 -0.94 -17.64
CA VAL A 324 3.39 -0.68 -19.07
C VAL A 324 4.39 -1.41 -19.95
N THR A 325 5.69 -1.27 -19.65
CA THR A 325 6.77 -1.70 -20.55
C THR A 325 7.03 -3.21 -20.46
N ARG A 326 7.09 -3.76 -19.24
CA ARG A 326 7.41 -5.17 -19.00
C ARG A 326 6.17 -6.06 -18.99
N ASP A 327 5.10 -5.60 -18.30
CA ASP A 327 3.94 -6.43 -17.98
C ASP A 327 2.79 -6.24 -18.97
N GLY A 328 2.94 -5.35 -19.97
CA GLY A 328 1.96 -5.14 -21.05
C GLY A 328 0.61 -4.60 -20.53
N LYS A 329 0.60 -3.77 -19.49
CA LYS A 329 -0.59 -3.18 -18.86
C LYS A 329 -0.72 -1.69 -19.20
N PRO A 330 -1.15 -1.32 -20.43
CA PRO A 330 -1.11 0.07 -20.92
C PRO A 330 -1.98 1.04 -20.10
N ARG A 331 -3.02 0.57 -19.43
CA ARG A 331 -3.91 1.41 -18.60
C ARG A 331 -3.18 2.24 -17.54
N TYR A 332 -2.01 1.78 -17.07
CA TYR A 332 -1.25 2.50 -16.07
C TYR A 332 -0.58 3.78 -16.61
N ALA A 333 -0.45 3.91 -17.92
CA ALA A 333 0.03 5.14 -18.54
C ALA A 333 -0.93 6.33 -18.31
N ASP A 334 -2.24 6.07 -18.20
CA ASP A 334 -3.28 7.09 -18.00
C ASP A 334 -3.17 7.80 -16.63
N PHE A 335 -2.50 7.18 -15.66
CA PHE A 335 -2.30 7.75 -14.33
C PHE A 335 -1.04 8.62 -14.22
N ILE A 336 -0.07 8.44 -15.13
CA ILE A 336 1.24 9.11 -15.08
C ILE A 336 1.14 10.65 -15.10
N PRO A 337 0.31 11.29 -15.93
CA PRO A 337 0.23 12.77 -15.96
C PRO A 337 -0.13 13.37 -14.60
N ARG A 338 -1.03 12.74 -13.84
CA ARG A 338 -1.43 13.22 -12.50
C ARG A 338 -0.27 13.17 -11.50
N LEU A 339 0.53 12.12 -11.54
CA LEU A 339 1.70 11.99 -10.68
C LEU A 339 2.71 13.12 -10.91
N TRP A 340 2.91 13.54 -12.14
CA TRP A 340 3.75 14.70 -12.45
C TRP A 340 3.17 16.00 -11.88
N VAL A 341 1.84 16.18 -11.89
CA VAL A 341 1.21 17.35 -11.25
C VAL A 341 1.49 17.35 -9.74
N TYR A 342 1.34 16.24 -9.06
CA TYR A 342 1.66 16.14 -7.63
C TYR A 342 3.14 16.34 -7.33
N LEU A 343 4.02 15.86 -8.21
CA LEU A 343 5.46 16.07 -8.06
C LEU A 343 5.83 17.57 -8.17
N GLU A 344 5.17 18.31 -9.06
CA GLU A 344 5.35 19.78 -9.14
C GLU A 344 4.85 20.50 -7.87
N VAL A 345 3.80 19.98 -7.20
CA VAL A 345 3.38 20.49 -5.88
C VAL A 345 4.49 20.27 -4.85
N CYS A 346 5.09 19.08 -4.81
CA CYS A 346 6.23 18.81 -3.92
C CYS A 346 7.42 19.72 -4.23
N PHE A 347 7.75 19.96 -5.50
CA PHE A 347 8.84 20.83 -5.93
C PHE A 347 8.66 22.32 -5.58
N ALA A 348 7.46 22.73 -5.19
CA ALA A 348 7.25 24.07 -4.65
C ALA A 348 7.91 24.28 -3.27
N ASP A 349 8.27 23.20 -2.56
CA ASP A 349 9.03 23.27 -1.34
C ASP A 349 10.51 23.61 -1.64
N PRO A 350 11.07 24.69 -1.08
CA PRO A 350 12.45 25.09 -1.33
C PRO A 350 13.48 24.02 -0.96
N ALA A 351 13.18 23.12 -0.02
CA ALA A 351 14.04 22.01 0.34
C ALA A 351 14.26 21.01 -0.80
N LEU A 352 13.40 21.01 -1.82
CA LEU A 352 13.48 20.13 -2.98
C LEU A 352 14.02 20.83 -4.24
N ALA A 353 14.62 22.01 -4.11
CA ALA A 353 15.15 22.78 -5.25
C ALA A 353 16.17 22.00 -6.09
N ASP A 354 17.08 21.25 -5.44
CA ASP A 354 18.08 20.44 -6.13
C ASP A 354 17.42 19.25 -6.87
N LEU A 355 16.41 18.63 -6.27
CA LEU A 355 15.63 17.58 -6.92
C LEU A 355 14.90 18.12 -8.15
N LYS A 356 14.25 19.26 -8.03
CA LYS A 356 13.61 19.94 -9.16
C LYS A 356 14.60 20.24 -10.29
N ALA A 357 15.77 20.79 -9.94
CA ALA A 357 16.83 21.11 -10.92
C ALA A 357 17.30 19.85 -11.67
N TRP A 358 17.48 18.74 -10.97
CA TRP A 358 17.82 17.45 -11.57
C TRP A 358 16.75 17.02 -12.61
N PHE A 359 15.47 17.09 -12.22
CA PHE A 359 14.39 16.76 -13.15
C PHE A 359 14.35 17.71 -14.36
N ASP A 360 14.53 19.00 -14.15
CA ASP A 360 14.53 20.00 -15.24
C ASP A 360 15.68 19.78 -16.22
N GLN A 361 16.81 19.25 -15.74
CA GLN A 361 17.98 18.95 -16.56
C GLN A 361 17.86 17.62 -17.32
N TYR A 362 17.41 16.54 -16.65
CA TYR A 362 17.54 15.18 -17.17
C TYR A 362 16.23 14.57 -17.67
N VAL A 363 15.07 15.16 -17.33
CA VAL A 363 13.75 14.67 -17.75
C VAL A 363 13.00 15.80 -18.47
N PRO A 364 13.02 15.82 -19.81
CA PRO A 364 12.40 16.89 -20.58
C PRO A 364 10.88 16.91 -20.39
N ALA A 365 10.26 18.10 -20.56
CA ALA A 365 8.83 18.32 -20.29
C ALA A 365 7.91 17.39 -21.10
N GLU A 366 8.28 17.02 -22.30
CA GLU A 366 7.55 16.07 -23.15
C GLU A 366 7.57 14.63 -22.58
N ALA A 367 8.56 14.27 -21.78
CA ALA A 367 8.63 12.98 -21.11
C ALA A 367 7.80 12.91 -19.81
N ARG A 368 7.32 14.08 -19.32
CA ARG A 368 6.52 14.21 -18.10
C ARG A 368 5.00 14.14 -18.33
N ARG A 369 4.57 13.53 -19.45
CA ARG A 369 3.15 13.49 -19.86
C ARG A 369 2.62 12.07 -19.93
#